data_522a64bd75dca3e32adc822c8a5e8191
#
_entry.id   522a64bd75dca3e32adc822c8a5e8191
#
_cell.length_a   1.000
_cell.length_b   1.000
_cell.length_c   1.000
_cell.angle_alpha   90.00
_cell.angle_beta   90.00
_cell.angle_gamma   90.00
#
_symmetry.space_group_name_H-M   'P 1'
#
loop_
_entity.id
_entity.type
_entity.pdbx_description
1 polymer ?
#
loop_
_entity_poly.entity_id
_entity_poly.type
_entity_poly.pdbx_seq_one_letter_code
_entity_poly.pdbx_strand_id
1 'polypeptide(L)'
;MSTREDGAESPLIKGRADLIDWIAAGEKPKHAWRIGTEHEKFVFRTISLEPVPYNGPRGIRALMEQLIERYGWLPIHEGENIIALKRPDGEQGGTISLEPGGQFELSGAPVENLHETASETYKHLYEVLDVGEDLAIGFLGVGFSPKWRLEDVPKMPKQRYGVMTRYMPQVGSRGLDMMYRTATIQVN
;
A
#
# COMPACT_ATOMS: atom_id res chain seq x y z
N MET A 1 -0.48 -0.73 -6.42
CA MET A 1 0.43 -1.77 -6.99
C MET A 1 -0.25 -3.13 -6.99
N SER A 2 -0.31 -3.86 -8.12
CA SER A 2 -1.12 -5.10 -8.25
C SER A 2 -0.62 -6.21 -7.32
N THR A 3 -1.40 -6.55 -6.30
CA THR A 3 -1.32 -7.82 -5.59
C THR A 3 -1.98 -8.88 -6.45
N ARG A 4 -1.19 -9.75 -7.11
CA ARG A 4 -1.74 -10.92 -7.79
C ARG A 4 -2.29 -11.88 -6.75
N GLU A 5 -3.52 -12.34 -6.95
CA GLU A 5 -4.00 -13.54 -6.28
C GLU A 5 -3.19 -14.73 -6.82
N ASP A 6 -2.58 -15.50 -5.92
CA ASP A 6 -1.87 -16.72 -6.27
C ASP A 6 -2.87 -17.70 -6.92
N GLY A 7 -2.65 -18.06 -8.19
CA GLY A 7 -3.41 -19.10 -8.88
C GLY A 7 -3.94 -18.78 -10.28
N ALA A 8 -3.91 -17.56 -10.76
CA ALA A 8 -4.31 -17.26 -12.13
C ALA A 8 -3.17 -17.60 -13.11
N GLU A 9 -3.35 -18.63 -13.94
CA GLU A 9 -2.45 -18.91 -15.07
C GLU A 9 -2.46 -17.72 -16.02
N SER A 10 -1.31 -17.05 -16.13
CA SER A 10 -1.14 -15.99 -17.13
C SER A 10 -0.99 -16.61 -18.52
N PRO A 11 -1.69 -16.08 -19.54
CA PRO A 11 -1.51 -16.58 -20.90
C PRO A 11 -0.05 -16.43 -21.34
N LEU A 12 0.47 -17.42 -22.03
CA LEU A 12 1.83 -17.39 -22.56
C LEU A 12 1.94 -16.29 -23.64
N ILE A 13 2.94 -15.45 -23.51
CA ILE A 13 3.28 -14.44 -24.51
C ILE A 13 3.91 -15.17 -25.71
N LYS A 14 3.29 -15.05 -26.89
CA LYS A 14 3.73 -15.68 -28.15
C LYS A 14 4.53 -14.72 -29.03
N GLY A 15 4.37 -13.42 -28.83
CA GLY A 15 5.08 -12.42 -29.63
C GLY A 15 4.84 -10.99 -29.15
N ARG A 16 5.46 -10.06 -29.87
CA ARG A 16 5.35 -8.61 -29.57
C ARG A 16 3.91 -8.10 -29.65
N ALA A 17 3.10 -8.64 -30.54
CA ALA A 17 1.70 -8.26 -30.68
C ALA A 17 0.91 -8.47 -29.39
N ASP A 18 1.11 -9.60 -28.70
CA ASP A 18 0.42 -9.89 -27.44
C ASP A 18 0.69 -8.83 -26.36
N LEU A 19 1.93 -8.29 -26.32
CA LEU A 19 2.29 -7.21 -25.38
C LEU A 19 1.62 -5.89 -25.74
N ILE A 20 1.55 -5.57 -27.03
CA ILE A 20 0.87 -4.35 -27.54
C ILE A 20 -0.62 -4.45 -27.24
N ASP A 21 -1.24 -5.57 -27.60
CA ASP A 21 -2.67 -5.80 -27.43
C ASP A 21 -3.07 -5.78 -25.95
N TRP A 22 -2.20 -6.30 -25.07
CA TRP A 22 -2.43 -6.24 -23.61
C TRP A 22 -2.46 -4.80 -23.10
N ILE A 23 -1.55 -3.94 -23.54
CA ILE A 23 -1.53 -2.52 -23.16
C ILE A 23 -2.73 -1.79 -23.79
N ALA A 24 -2.98 -2.02 -25.08
CA ALA A 24 -4.09 -1.40 -25.81
C ALA A 24 -5.47 -1.77 -25.25
N ALA A 25 -5.63 -3.00 -24.74
CA ALA A 25 -6.86 -3.43 -24.08
C ALA A 25 -7.20 -2.63 -22.80
N GLY A 26 -6.22 -1.92 -22.24
CA GLY A 26 -6.42 -1.00 -21.13
C GLY A 26 -7.00 0.36 -21.51
N GLU A 27 -7.01 0.70 -22.80
CA GLU A 27 -7.60 1.96 -23.28
C GLU A 27 -9.10 2.02 -23.01
N LYS A 28 -9.56 3.17 -22.49
CA LYS A 28 -10.96 3.41 -22.17
C LYS A 28 -11.46 4.67 -22.86
N PRO A 29 -12.70 4.67 -23.38
CA PRO A 29 -13.31 5.87 -23.90
C PRO A 29 -13.49 6.90 -22.79
N LYS A 30 -13.48 8.20 -23.14
CA LYS A 30 -13.50 9.32 -22.18
C LYS A 30 -14.61 9.22 -21.12
N HIS A 31 -15.80 8.74 -21.51
CA HIS A 31 -16.92 8.57 -20.58
C HIS A 31 -16.70 7.46 -19.52
N ALA A 32 -15.74 6.56 -19.76
CA ALA A 32 -15.38 5.49 -18.85
C ALA A 32 -14.11 5.80 -18.02
N TRP A 33 -13.57 7.02 -18.15
CA TRP A 33 -12.43 7.42 -17.33
C TRP A 33 -12.84 7.53 -15.86
N ARG A 34 -11.91 7.18 -15.00
CA ARG A 34 -12.05 7.22 -13.55
C ARG A 34 -10.80 7.85 -12.94
N ILE A 35 -10.91 8.31 -11.72
CA ILE A 35 -9.80 8.81 -10.92
C ILE A 35 -9.44 7.70 -9.93
N GLY A 36 -8.20 7.23 -9.96
CA GLY A 36 -7.62 6.38 -8.94
C GLY A 36 -6.53 7.14 -8.20
N THR A 37 -6.55 7.13 -6.87
CA THR A 37 -5.54 7.81 -6.06
C THR A 37 -4.79 6.82 -5.17
N GLU A 38 -3.52 7.09 -4.94
CA GLU A 38 -2.70 6.33 -4.00
C GLU A 38 -2.20 7.30 -2.92
N HIS A 39 -2.37 6.92 -1.65
CA HIS A 39 -1.98 7.74 -0.50
C HIS A 39 -1.12 6.93 0.45
N GLU A 40 0.18 7.14 0.41
CA GLU A 40 1.12 6.53 1.34
C GLU A 40 1.31 7.40 2.59
N LYS A 41 1.50 6.75 3.73
CA LYS A 41 1.75 7.40 5.02
C LYS A 41 2.81 6.64 5.80
N PHE A 42 3.77 7.35 6.38
CA PHE A 42 4.65 6.77 7.39
C PHE A 42 3.87 6.44 8.65
N VAL A 43 4.14 5.28 9.22
CA VAL A 43 3.51 4.78 10.45
C VAL A 43 4.52 4.85 11.59
N PHE A 44 4.18 5.57 12.66
CA PHE A 44 5.10 5.85 13.74
C PHE A 44 4.45 5.71 15.13
N ARG A 45 5.28 5.47 16.16
CA ARG A 45 4.85 5.53 17.55
C ARG A 45 4.61 6.97 17.99
N THR A 46 3.44 7.28 18.50
CA THR A 46 3.08 8.66 18.86
C THR A 46 3.97 9.27 19.97
N ILE A 47 4.53 8.44 20.85
CA ILE A 47 5.36 8.90 21.99
C ILE A 47 6.84 8.98 21.60
N SER A 48 7.41 7.91 21.03
CA SER A 48 8.85 7.83 20.74
C SER A 48 9.22 8.36 19.35
N LEU A 49 8.25 8.51 18.46
CA LEU A 49 8.40 8.85 17.04
C LEU A 49 9.27 7.84 16.27
N GLU A 50 9.35 6.62 16.76
CA GLU A 50 10.03 5.52 16.09
C GLU A 50 9.11 4.86 15.06
N PRO A 51 9.66 4.24 14.00
CA PRO A 51 8.86 3.50 13.04
C PRO A 51 8.21 2.27 13.69
N VAL A 52 7.02 1.91 13.23
CA VAL A 52 6.27 0.76 13.76
C VAL A 52 6.74 -0.52 13.10
N PRO A 53 7.22 -1.54 13.85
CA PRO A 53 7.59 -2.82 13.29
C PRO A 53 6.35 -3.59 12.80
N TYR A 54 6.55 -4.56 11.91
CA TYR A 54 5.45 -5.41 11.43
C TYR A 54 4.84 -6.25 12.56
N ASN A 55 5.67 -6.92 13.36
CA ASN A 55 5.23 -7.80 14.44
C ASN A 55 5.07 -7.07 15.78
N GLY A 56 4.38 -7.73 16.70
CA GLY A 56 4.17 -7.27 18.08
C GLY A 56 2.74 -6.78 18.32
N PRO A 57 2.36 -6.63 19.62
CA PRO A 57 0.97 -6.34 20.00
C PRO A 57 0.47 -4.95 19.54
N ARG A 58 1.38 -4.08 19.16
CA ARG A 58 1.11 -2.76 18.59
C ARG A 58 1.84 -2.59 17.24
N GLY A 59 2.09 -3.68 16.51
CA GLY A 59 2.74 -3.68 15.21
C GLY A 59 1.75 -3.35 14.08
N ILE A 60 2.29 -3.26 12.86
CA ILE A 60 1.46 -3.07 11.65
C ILE A 60 0.49 -4.23 11.45
N ARG A 61 0.88 -5.46 11.77
CA ARG A 61 -0.01 -6.61 11.75
C ARG A 61 -1.21 -6.41 12.68
N ALA A 62 -0.99 -5.98 13.91
CA ALA A 62 -2.07 -5.71 14.86
C ALA A 62 -3.00 -4.57 14.39
N LEU A 63 -2.43 -3.52 13.75
CA LEU A 63 -3.21 -2.47 13.11
C LEU A 63 -4.14 -3.05 12.02
N MET A 64 -3.62 -3.92 11.16
CA MET A 64 -4.40 -4.54 10.09
C MET A 64 -5.48 -5.49 10.66
N GLU A 65 -5.15 -6.28 11.68
CA GLU A 65 -6.11 -7.18 12.36
C GLU A 65 -7.28 -6.39 12.99
N GLN A 66 -7.01 -5.23 13.58
CA GLN A 66 -8.08 -4.37 14.11
C GLN A 66 -8.91 -3.70 13.03
N LEU A 67 -8.31 -3.32 11.89
CA LEU A 67 -9.08 -2.83 10.74
C LEU A 67 -10.01 -3.90 10.17
N ILE A 68 -9.57 -5.16 10.14
CA ILE A 68 -10.43 -6.30 9.77
C ILE A 68 -11.60 -6.43 10.75
N GLU A 69 -11.32 -6.45 12.05
CA GLU A 69 -12.33 -6.67 13.10
C GLU A 69 -13.37 -5.54 13.16
N ARG A 70 -12.93 -4.26 13.11
CA ARG A 70 -13.82 -3.11 13.32
C ARG A 70 -14.53 -2.65 12.06
N TYR A 71 -13.86 -2.74 10.92
CA TYR A 71 -14.31 -2.13 9.66
C TYR A 71 -14.59 -3.13 8.54
N GLY A 72 -14.44 -4.44 8.82
CA GLY A 72 -14.79 -5.49 7.87
C GLY A 72 -13.87 -5.62 6.68
N TRP A 73 -12.65 -5.08 6.77
CA TRP A 73 -11.65 -5.30 5.72
C TRP A 73 -11.32 -6.78 5.59
N LEU A 74 -11.02 -7.23 4.38
CA LEU A 74 -10.64 -8.62 4.08
C LEU A 74 -9.12 -8.71 3.90
N PRO A 75 -8.44 -9.64 4.59
CA PRO A 75 -6.99 -9.77 4.50
C PRO A 75 -6.55 -10.41 3.19
N ILE A 76 -5.41 -9.93 2.67
CA ILE A 76 -4.63 -10.57 1.62
C ILE A 76 -3.33 -11.05 2.24
N HIS A 77 -3.03 -12.33 2.05
CA HIS A 77 -1.88 -12.99 2.68
C HIS A 77 -0.77 -13.31 1.68
N GLU A 78 0.46 -13.30 2.18
CA GLU A 78 1.61 -13.97 1.58
C GLU A 78 2.19 -14.92 2.65
N GLY A 79 1.97 -16.22 2.50
CA GLY A 79 2.19 -17.19 3.56
C GLY A 79 1.34 -16.88 4.79
N GLU A 80 1.96 -16.73 5.95
CA GLU A 80 1.26 -16.43 7.21
C GLU A 80 1.12 -14.91 7.48
N ASN A 81 1.67 -14.06 6.59
CA ASN A 81 1.67 -12.63 6.80
C ASN A 81 0.52 -11.95 6.08
N ILE A 82 -0.19 -11.07 6.77
CA ILE A 82 -1.14 -10.14 6.14
C ILE A 82 -0.30 -9.05 5.45
N ILE A 83 -0.39 -8.96 4.13
CA ILE A 83 0.40 -8.01 3.33
C ILE A 83 -0.41 -6.87 2.74
N ALA A 84 -1.73 -7.01 2.73
CA ALA A 84 -2.67 -6.01 2.25
C ALA A 84 -4.07 -6.30 2.82
N LEU A 85 -4.96 -5.33 2.68
CA LEU A 85 -6.39 -5.47 2.97
C LEU A 85 -7.18 -5.03 1.74
N LYS A 86 -8.34 -5.64 1.48
CA LYS A 86 -9.28 -5.21 0.45
C LYS A 86 -10.66 -4.99 1.04
N ARG A 87 -11.47 -4.12 0.42
CA ARG A 87 -12.90 -4.01 0.77
C ARG A 87 -13.63 -5.29 0.40
N PRO A 88 -14.74 -5.63 1.12
CA PRO A 88 -15.61 -6.73 0.70
C PRO A 88 -16.14 -6.55 -0.73
N ASP A 89 -16.44 -7.66 -1.40
CA ASP A 89 -17.04 -7.64 -2.73
C ASP A 89 -18.39 -6.90 -2.69
N GLY A 90 -18.58 -5.99 -3.65
CA GLY A 90 -19.77 -5.12 -3.73
C GLY A 90 -19.60 -3.73 -3.14
N GLU A 91 -18.61 -3.48 -2.29
CA GLU A 91 -18.17 -2.13 -2.00
C GLU A 91 -17.19 -1.68 -3.09
N GLN A 92 -17.48 -0.57 -3.76
CA GLN A 92 -16.47 0.13 -4.55
C GLN A 92 -15.40 0.60 -3.57
N GLY A 93 -14.36 -0.20 -3.41
CA GLY A 93 -13.38 0.06 -2.41
C GLY A 93 -11.96 -0.13 -2.92
N GLY A 94 -11.08 0.72 -2.44
CA GLY A 94 -9.66 0.57 -2.62
C GLY A 94 -9.10 -0.59 -1.79
N THR A 95 -7.81 -0.75 -1.89
CA THR A 95 -7.03 -1.65 -1.05
C THR A 95 -6.13 -0.86 -0.11
N ILE A 96 -5.78 -1.46 1.01
CA ILE A 96 -4.68 -0.99 1.84
C ILE A 96 -3.50 -1.91 1.56
N SER A 97 -2.35 -1.36 1.21
CA SER A 97 -1.14 -2.12 1.00
C SER A 97 0.01 -1.66 1.90
N LEU A 98 0.99 -2.54 2.08
CA LEU A 98 2.22 -2.21 2.79
C LEU A 98 3.33 -1.98 1.77
N GLU A 99 3.99 -0.85 1.88
CA GLU A 99 5.20 -0.56 1.15
C GLU A 99 6.46 -1.01 1.92
N PRO A 100 7.65 -1.08 1.31
CA PRO A 100 8.81 -1.78 1.87
C PRO A 100 9.20 -1.41 3.30
N GLY A 101 9.07 -0.13 3.67
CA GLY A 101 9.39 0.41 4.99
C GLY A 101 8.20 0.48 5.93
N GLY A 102 7.07 -0.12 5.58
CA GLY A 102 5.85 -0.05 6.36
C GLY A 102 5.03 1.21 6.10
N GLN A 103 5.31 1.93 5.01
CA GLN A 103 4.41 2.97 4.55
C GLN A 103 3.05 2.32 4.28
N PHE A 104 2.02 2.90 4.89
CA PHE A 104 0.65 2.40 4.86
C PHE A 104 -0.10 3.11 3.75
N GLU A 105 -0.36 2.39 2.68
CA GLU A 105 -0.92 2.93 1.44
C GLU A 105 -2.40 2.64 1.33
N LEU A 106 -3.20 3.67 1.03
CA LEU A 106 -4.51 3.50 0.41
C LEU A 106 -4.30 3.52 -1.11
N SER A 107 -4.56 2.42 -1.78
CA SER A 107 -4.75 2.39 -3.23
C SER A 107 -6.24 2.50 -3.49
N GLY A 108 -6.69 3.71 -3.85
CA GLY A 108 -8.10 4.07 -3.96
C GLY A 108 -8.83 3.35 -5.08
N ALA A 109 -10.15 3.29 -4.97
CA ALA A 109 -11.03 2.77 -6.00
C ALA A 109 -11.03 3.69 -7.23
N PRO A 110 -11.35 3.16 -8.43
CA PRO A 110 -11.59 3.97 -9.61
C PRO A 110 -12.94 4.72 -9.47
N VAL A 111 -12.89 5.97 -9.03
CA VAL A 111 -14.07 6.81 -8.77
C VAL A 111 -14.34 7.83 -9.88
N GLU A 112 -15.53 8.42 -9.92
CA GLU A 112 -15.97 9.28 -11.01
C GLU A 112 -15.56 10.74 -10.85
N ASN A 113 -15.38 11.20 -9.59
CA ASN A 113 -15.16 12.62 -9.32
C ASN A 113 -14.37 12.86 -8.02
N LEU A 114 -13.92 14.10 -7.83
CA LEU A 114 -13.13 14.52 -6.69
C LEU A 114 -13.86 14.41 -5.33
N HIS A 115 -15.19 14.48 -5.31
CA HIS A 115 -15.96 14.33 -4.07
C HIS A 115 -15.92 12.89 -3.58
N GLU A 116 -15.99 11.92 -4.49
CA GLU A 116 -15.84 10.51 -4.17
C GLU A 116 -14.41 10.21 -3.72
N THR A 117 -13.39 10.74 -4.41
CA THR A 117 -11.98 10.67 -3.99
C THR A 117 -11.79 11.20 -2.56
N ALA A 118 -12.33 12.38 -2.27
CA ALA A 118 -12.25 12.99 -0.94
C ALA A 118 -12.95 12.13 0.11
N SER A 119 -14.15 11.63 -0.19
CA SER A 119 -14.93 10.77 0.71
C SER A 119 -14.17 9.48 1.06
N GLU A 120 -13.60 8.82 0.07
CA GLU A 120 -12.78 7.62 0.26
C GLU A 120 -11.55 7.90 1.14
N THR A 121 -10.84 8.99 0.84
CA THR A 121 -9.65 9.40 1.61
C THR A 121 -10.01 9.72 3.06
N TYR A 122 -11.08 10.48 3.31
CA TYR A 122 -11.52 10.80 4.67
C TYR A 122 -12.00 9.56 5.44
N LYS A 123 -12.74 8.66 4.79
CA LYS A 123 -13.16 7.39 5.39
C LYS A 123 -11.95 6.58 5.82
N HIS A 124 -10.96 6.43 4.94
CA HIS A 124 -9.73 5.72 5.25
C HIS A 124 -8.96 6.36 6.41
N LEU A 125 -8.78 7.69 6.39
CA LEU A 125 -8.08 8.39 7.47
C LEU A 125 -8.80 8.22 8.81
N TYR A 126 -10.12 8.30 8.82
CA TYR A 126 -10.92 8.06 10.02
C TYR A 126 -10.66 6.65 10.59
N GLU A 127 -10.76 5.62 9.76
CA GLU A 127 -10.58 4.23 10.18
C GLU A 127 -9.17 3.96 10.74
N VAL A 128 -8.13 4.46 10.06
CA VAL A 128 -6.75 4.22 10.52
C VAL A 128 -6.39 5.03 11.77
N LEU A 129 -6.93 6.23 11.92
CA LEU A 129 -6.72 7.06 13.11
C LEU A 129 -7.44 6.50 14.34
N ASP A 130 -8.68 6.01 14.19
CA ASP A 130 -9.44 5.35 15.25
C ASP A 130 -8.69 4.14 15.81
N VAL A 131 -8.22 3.24 14.95
CA VAL A 131 -7.42 2.09 15.37
C VAL A 131 -6.05 2.52 15.90
N GLY A 132 -5.45 3.54 15.26
CA GLY A 132 -4.14 4.08 15.63
C GLY A 132 -4.12 4.64 17.06
N GLU A 133 -5.19 5.28 17.51
CA GLU A 133 -5.30 5.83 18.86
C GLU A 133 -5.13 4.72 19.92
N ASP A 134 -5.81 3.61 19.78
CA ASP A 134 -5.71 2.48 20.72
C ASP A 134 -4.34 1.81 20.73
N LEU A 135 -3.66 1.82 19.59
CA LEU A 135 -2.34 1.21 19.43
C LEU A 135 -1.18 2.18 19.71
N ALA A 136 -1.48 3.46 19.99
CA ALA A 136 -0.51 4.55 20.08
C ALA A 136 0.34 4.68 18.80
N ILE A 137 -0.33 4.61 17.65
CA ILE A 137 0.22 4.72 16.30
C ILE A 137 -0.26 6.02 15.67
N GLY A 138 0.65 6.76 15.05
CA GLY A 138 0.35 7.93 14.24
C GLY A 138 0.70 7.70 12.77
N PHE A 139 0.12 8.52 11.90
CA PHE A 139 0.32 8.49 10.46
C PHE A 139 0.78 9.85 9.95
N LEU A 140 1.78 9.88 9.07
CA LEU A 140 2.35 11.11 8.54
C LEU A 140 2.50 11.03 7.02
N GLY A 141 1.76 11.86 6.30
CA GLY A 141 1.84 12.01 4.84
C GLY A 141 2.84 13.11 4.47
N VAL A 142 4.09 12.75 4.27
CA VAL A 142 5.16 13.62 3.76
C VAL A 142 6.01 12.86 2.77
N GLY A 143 6.60 13.56 1.79
CA GLY A 143 7.31 12.91 0.68
C GLY A 143 8.56 12.13 1.06
N PHE A 144 9.20 12.44 2.20
CA PHE A 144 10.41 11.76 2.68
C PHE A 144 10.43 11.73 4.20
N SER A 145 10.93 10.62 4.78
CA SER A 145 11.02 10.47 6.24
C SER A 145 11.93 11.56 6.85
N PRO A 146 11.40 12.42 7.73
CA PRO A 146 12.17 13.54 8.26
C PRO A 146 13.16 13.14 9.36
N LYS A 147 13.00 11.96 9.96
CA LYS A 147 13.75 11.58 11.17
C LYS A 147 14.56 10.30 11.01
N TRP A 148 13.99 9.27 10.41
CA TRP A 148 14.59 7.94 10.44
C TRP A 148 15.74 7.81 9.45
N ARG A 149 16.80 7.10 9.88
CA ARG A 149 17.84 6.61 8.99
C ARG A 149 17.35 5.34 8.30
N LEU A 150 18.06 4.91 7.26
CA LEU A 150 17.70 3.68 6.53
C LEU A 150 17.74 2.44 7.43
N GLU A 151 18.70 2.38 8.36
CA GLU A 151 18.84 1.30 9.34
C GLU A 151 17.71 1.22 10.36
N ASP A 152 17.03 2.35 10.64
CA ASP A 152 15.94 2.42 11.61
C ASP A 152 14.63 1.87 11.03
N VAL A 153 14.50 1.83 9.69
CA VAL A 153 13.24 1.49 9.03
C VAL A 153 13.01 -0.01 9.02
N PRO A 154 11.86 -0.49 9.54
CA PRO A 154 11.53 -1.91 9.52
C PRO A 154 11.30 -2.40 8.09
N LYS A 155 11.51 -3.70 7.87
CA LYS A 155 11.25 -4.33 6.58
C LYS A 155 9.95 -5.11 6.64
N MET A 156 9.07 -4.83 5.68
CA MET A 156 7.80 -5.56 5.58
C MET A 156 8.00 -6.95 4.96
N PRO A 157 7.20 -7.96 5.40
CA PRO A 157 7.41 -9.35 5.05
C PRO A 157 6.81 -9.71 3.67
N LYS A 158 7.20 -9.00 2.61
CA LYS A 158 6.88 -9.36 1.23
C LYS A 158 8.13 -9.87 0.52
N GLN A 159 8.05 -11.02 -0.15
CA GLN A 159 9.19 -11.67 -0.81
C GLN A 159 9.86 -10.74 -1.83
N ARG A 160 9.06 -10.01 -2.60
CA ARG A 160 9.59 -9.07 -3.60
C ARG A 160 10.50 -8.00 -2.99
N TYR A 161 10.24 -7.57 -1.76
CA TYR A 161 11.07 -6.54 -1.09
C TYR A 161 12.45 -7.07 -0.75
N GLY A 162 12.55 -8.36 -0.42
CA GLY A 162 13.84 -9.03 -0.24
C GLY A 162 14.68 -9.06 -1.53
N VAL A 163 14.04 -9.29 -2.69
CA VAL A 163 14.70 -9.23 -3.99
C VAL A 163 15.15 -7.82 -4.30
N MET A 164 14.25 -6.84 -4.18
CA MET A 164 14.54 -5.42 -4.44
C MET A 164 15.65 -4.88 -3.54
N THR A 165 15.64 -5.21 -2.25
CA THR A 165 16.68 -4.78 -1.29
C THR A 165 18.08 -5.26 -1.68
N ARG A 166 18.19 -6.45 -2.26
CA ARG A 166 19.49 -6.98 -2.74
C ARG A 166 19.90 -6.36 -4.08
N TYR A 167 18.94 -6.05 -4.94
CA TYR A 167 19.20 -5.56 -6.30
C TYR A 167 19.48 -4.06 -6.36
N MET A 168 18.68 -3.24 -5.66
CA MET A 168 18.74 -1.79 -5.75
C MET A 168 20.15 -1.19 -5.51
N PRO A 169 20.94 -1.66 -4.54
CA PRO A 169 22.29 -1.13 -4.32
C PRO A 169 23.27 -1.40 -5.47
N GLN A 170 22.96 -2.36 -6.35
CA GLN A 170 23.82 -2.71 -7.49
C GLN A 170 23.63 -1.73 -8.66
N VAL A 171 22.48 -1.04 -8.72
CA VAL A 171 22.12 -0.14 -9.82
C VAL A 171 22.08 1.33 -9.42
N GLY A 172 22.18 1.65 -8.13
CA GLY A 172 22.19 3.04 -7.67
C GLY A 172 22.39 3.20 -6.18
N SER A 173 22.97 4.31 -5.77
CA SER A 173 23.33 4.58 -4.37
C SER A 173 22.13 5.04 -3.50
N ARG A 174 21.02 5.45 -4.11
CA ARG A 174 19.83 5.97 -3.41
C ARG A 174 18.58 5.10 -3.55
N GLY A 175 18.70 3.94 -4.17
CA GLY A 175 17.57 3.05 -4.41
C GLY A 175 16.88 2.58 -3.12
N LEU A 176 17.64 2.29 -2.07
CA LEU A 176 17.08 1.91 -0.78
C LEU A 176 16.45 3.10 -0.02
N ASP A 177 17.04 4.30 -0.12
CA ASP A 177 16.40 5.50 0.45
C ASP A 177 15.05 5.76 -0.20
N MET A 178 14.97 5.68 -1.53
CA MET A 178 13.72 5.81 -2.28
C MET A 178 12.72 4.75 -1.84
N MET A 179 13.14 3.50 -1.75
CA MET A 179 12.27 2.37 -1.46
C MET A 179 11.70 2.37 -0.03
N TYR A 180 12.52 2.77 0.95
CA TYR A 180 12.17 2.65 2.38
C TYR A 180 11.78 3.96 3.07
N ARG A 181 12.15 5.11 2.49
CA ARG A 181 12.07 6.41 3.16
C ARG A 181 11.27 7.45 2.41
N THR A 182 10.62 7.09 1.31
CA THR A 182 9.67 7.97 0.62
C THR A 182 8.24 7.51 0.85
N ALA A 183 7.31 8.45 0.81
CA ALA A 183 5.88 8.19 0.78
C ALA A 183 5.25 9.18 -0.20
N THR A 184 4.43 8.70 -1.10
CA THR A 184 3.91 9.49 -2.22
C THR A 184 2.40 9.65 -2.19
N ILE A 185 1.90 10.63 -2.93
CA ILE A 185 0.51 10.69 -3.38
C ILE A 185 0.57 10.57 -4.90
N GLN A 186 -0.20 9.63 -5.45
CA GLN A 186 -0.31 9.42 -6.89
C GLN A 186 -1.77 9.56 -7.33
N VAL A 187 -1.95 10.01 -8.56
CA VAL A 187 -3.27 10.11 -9.21
C VAL A 187 -3.16 9.45 -10.58
N ASN A 188 -4.02 8.46 -10.82
CA ASN A 188 -4.10 7.68 -12.04
C ASN A 188 -5.41 7.95 -12.77
#